data_2f42d87ab7b261bfe5f620a99e334a9e
#
_entry.id   2f42d87ab7b261bfe5f620a99e334a9e
#
_cell.length_a   1.000
_cell.length_b   1.000
_cell.length_c   1.000
_cell.angle_alpha   90.00
_cell.angle_beta   90.00
_cell.angle_gamma   90.00
#
_symmetry.space_group_name_H-M   'P 1'
#
loop_
_entity.id
_entity.type
_entity.pdbx_description
1 polymer ?
#
loop_
_entity_poly.entity_id
_entity_poly.type
_entity_poly.pdbx_seq_one_letter_code
_entity_poly.pdbx_strand_id
1 'polypeptide(L)'
;AGELEVEEDFMEMSMPLITGQPMGQELGLTAGYRYSDYTTDGNGTSNSFDANTYFAGISWAPNDEVRLRFNQSVAIRAPNVFDLYVGINTGLFELAPVNGDGDPCSGPTPAATQAQCANTGLPAAQYGSVSPAAAGQFNLITGGNPNLVAEESETTTFGVVITPSMIENLSIAIDYFDIEITDAIGVVPGQTSLDRCLETGDPAFCGNINRDA
;
A
#
# COMPACT_ATOMS: atom_id res chain seq x y z
N ALA A 1 11.68 10.52 -19.52
CA ALA A 1 11.07 11.60 -18.74
C ALA A 1 9.57 11.36 -18.72
N GLY A 2 8.93 11.66 -17.62
CA GLY A 2 7.48 11.57 -17.49
C GLY A 2 6.90 12.84 -16.89
N GLU A 3 5.61 13.06 -17.09
CA GLU A 3 4.82 14.17 -16.59
C GLU A 3 3.58 13.63 -15.89
N LEU A 4 3.14 14.34 -14.87
CA LEU A 4 1.90 14.07 -14.15
C LEU A 4 1.16 15.38 -14.00
N GLU A 5 -0.04 15.45 -14.50
CA GLU A 5 -0.97 16.57 -14.40
C GLU A 5 -2.16 16.13 -13.56
N VAL A 6 -2.67 17.03 -12.73
CA VAL A 6 -3.88 16.79 -11.94
C VAL A 6 -4.80 17.99 -12.00
N GLU A 7 -6.07 17.73 -12.24
CA GLU A 7 -7.16 18.69 -12.10
C GLU A 7 -8.04 18.27 -10.92
N GLU A 8 -8.33 19.21 -10.02
CA GLU A 8 -9.06 18.89 -8.78
C GLU A 8 -10.21 19.87 -8.54
N ASP A 9 -11.35 19.30 -8.20
CA ASP A 9 -12.51 20.01 -7.67
C ASP A 9 -12.77 19.58 -6.23
N PHE A 10 -12.91 20.54 -5.31
CA PHE A 10 -13.16 20.20 -3.91
C PHE A 10 -14.20 21.10 -3.25
N MET A 11 -14.86 20.55 -2.25
CA MET A 11 -15.80 21.25 -1.37
C MET A 11 -15.56 20.83 0.08
N GLU A 12 -15.55 21.82 0.98
CA GLU A 12 -15.44 21.59 2.42
C GLU A 12 -16.53 22.35 3.17
N MET A 13 -17.01 21.74 4.24
CA MET A 13 -18.04 22.30 5.11
C MET A 13 -17.64 22.14 6.57
N SER A 14 -17.84 23.21 7.35
CA SER A 14 -17.77 23.18 8.80
C SER A 14 -19.03 23.84 9.36
N MET A 15 -19.79 23.10 10.16
CA MET A 15 -21.10 23.52 10.66
C MET A 15 -21.16 23.36 12.20
N PRO A 16 -21.20 24.45 12.96
CA PRO A 16 -21.55 24.40 14.37
C PRO A 16 -23.06 24.14 14.51
N LEU A 17 -23.41 23.00 15.09
CA LEU A 17 -24.84 22.60 15.30
C LEU A 17 -25.40 23.06 16.63
N ILE A 18 -24.56 23.03 17.67
CA ILE A 18 -24.91 23.45 19.03
C ILE A 18 -23.78 24.28 19.60
N THR A 19 -24.10 25.39 20.27
CA THR A 19 -23.15 26.22 20.99
C THR A 19 -23.77 26.77 22.27
N GLY A 20 -23.08 26.58 23.41
CA GLY A 20 -23.43 27.19 24.68
C GLY A 20 -24.76 26.73 25.31
N GLN A 21 -25.20 25.49 25.06
CA GLN A 21 -26.42 24.93 25.67
C GLN A 21 -26.06 23.94 26.79
N PRO A 22 -26.95 23.78 27.81
CA PRO A 22 -26.79 22.72 28.79
C PRO A 22 -26.70 21.34 28.12
N MET A 23 -25.70 20.52 28.48
CA MET A 23 -25.36 19.23 27.87
C MET A 23 -24.90 19.29 26.39
N GLY A 24 -24.57 20.48 25.89
CA GLY A 24 -24.12 20.70 24.54
C GLY A 24 -23.36 22.01 24.43
N GLN A 25 -22.20 22.13 25.09
CA GLN A 25 -21.33 23.30 24.96
C GLN A 25 -20.93 23.52 23.51
N GLU A 26 -20.62 22.43 22.82
CA GLU A 26 -20.28 22.48 21.41
C GLU A 26 -20.65 21.14 20.73
N LEU A 27 -21.36 21.23 19.63
CA LEU A 27 -21.50 20.13 18.67
C LEU A 27 -21.21 20.69 17.29
N GLY A 28 -20.19 20.16 16.63
CA GLY A 28 -19.78 20.56 15.30
C GLY A 28 -19.70 19.36 14.34
N LEU A 29 -20.06 19.61 13.10
CA LEU A 29 -19.91 18.70 11.98
C LEU A 29 -18.91 19.29 11.00
N THR A 30 -17.99 18.44 10.51
CA THR A 30 -17.09 18.77 9.40
C THR A 30 -17.25 17.72 8.32
N ALA A 31 -17.22 18.12 7.06
CA ALA A 31 -17.22 17.21 5.95
C ALA A 31 -16.47 17.84 4.76
N GLY A 32 -15.84 17.01 3.95
CA GLY A 32 -15.20 17.44 2.73
C GLY A 32 -15.25 16.35 1.68
N TYR A 33 -15.18 16.76 0.44
CA TYR A 33 -15.12 15.89 -0.72
C TYR A 33 -14.22 16.52 -1.76
N ARG A 34 -13.39 15.69 -2.41
CA ARG A 34 -12.52 16.09 -3.52
C ARG A 34 -12.60 15.05 -4.61
N TYR A 35 -12.76 15.52 -5.82
CA TYR A 35 -12.58 14.76 -7.06
C TYR A 35 -11.27 15.20 -7.69
N SER A 36 -10.44 14.25 -8.10
CA SER A 36 -9.16 14.49 -8.73
C SER A 36 -9.09 13.67 -10.02
N ASP A 37 -8.76 14.32 -11.13
CA ASP A 37 -8.50 13.70 -12.43
C ASP A 37 -6.99 13.79 -12.70
N TYR A 38 -6.36 12.65 -12.92
CA TYR A 38 -4.92 12.52 -13.15
C TYR A 38 -4.64 12.11 -14.58
N THR A 39 -3.77 12.85 -15.23
CA THR A 39 -3.20 12.48 -16.54
C THR A 39 -1.70 12.28 -16.37
N THR A 40 -1.20 11.16 -16.87
CA THR A 40 0.21 10.81 -16.78
C THR A 40 0.75 10.47 -18.16
N ASP A 41 1.89 11.05 -18.50
CA ASP A 41 2.57 10.84 -19.77
C ASP A 41 4.03 10.45 -19.55
N GLY A 42 4.49 9.42 -20.24
CA GLY A 42 5.89 9.02 -20.16
C GLY A 42 6.23 7.84 -21.07
N ASN A 43 7.46 7.82 -21.57
CA ASN A 43 7.98 6.76 -22.43
C ASN A 43 7.10 6.43 -23.64
N GLY A 44 6.33 7.41 -24.15
CA GLY A 44 5.40 7.22 -25.26
C GLY A 44 4.07 6.56 -24.88
N THR A 45 3.77 6.46 -23.60
CA THR A 45 2.51 5.96 -23.04
C THR A 45 1.82 7.08 -22.27
N SER A 46 0.53 7.27 -22.52
CA SER A 46 -0.35 8.15 -21.74
C SER A 46 -1.37 7.31 -21.01
N ASN A 47 -1.66 7.64 -19.76
CA ASN A 47 -2.69 7.01 -18.97
C ASN A 47 -3.44 8.06 -18.15
N SER A 48 -4.71 7.80 -17.83
CA SER A 48 -5.51 8.65 -16.97
C SER A 48 -6.31 7.81 -15.99
N PHE A 49 -6.51 8.34 -14.81
CA PHE A 49 -7.36 7.76 -13.76
C PHE A 49 -7.95 8.87 -12.91
N ASP A 50 -9.10 8.61 -12.33
CA ASP A 50 -9.75 9.51 -11.38
C ASP A 50 -9.75 8.93 -9.97
N ALA A 51 -9.88 9.80 -8.98
CA ALA A 51 -9.94 9.42 -7.59
C ALA A 51 -10.86 10.35 -6.80
N ASN A 52 -11.54 9.76 -5.83
CA ASN A 52 -12.43 10.46 -4.94
C ASN A 52 -11.91 10.37 -3.52
N THR A 53 -11.77 11.50 -2.85
CA THR A 53 -11.42 11.54 -1.43
C THR A 53 -12.50 12.26 -0.66
N TYR A 54 -12.76 11.82 0.56
CA TYR A 54 -13.74 12.46 1.41
C TYR A 54 -13.40 12.28 2.88
N PHE A 55 -13.96 13.16 3.70
CA PHE A 55 -13.96 12.98 5.15
C PHE A 55 -15.27 13.46 5.74
N ALA A 56 -15.65 12.87 6.86
CA ALA A 56 -16.73 13.32 7.70
C ALA A 56 -16.32 13.19 9.17
N GLY A 57 -16.52 14.24 9.92
CA GLY A 57 -16.15 14.30 11.34
C GLY A 57 -17.20 14.95 12.19
N ILE A 58 -17.32 14.48 13.43
CA ILE A 58 -18.16 15.06 14.47
C ILE A 58 -17.32 15.34 15.70
N SER A 59 -17.50 16.52 16.27
CA SER A 59 -16.90 16.91 17.54
C SER A 59 -18.03 17.33 18.50
N TRP A 60 -18.07 16.69 19.65
CA TRP A 60 -19.08 16.96 20.67
C TRP A 60 -18.44 17.22 22.04
N ALA A 61 -18.64 18.40 22.58
CA ALA A 61 -18.31 18.76 23.96
C ALA A 61 -19.61 18.90 24.77
N PRO A 62 -20.03 17.88 25.55
CA PRO A 62 -21.21 17.98 26.42
C PRO A 62 -21.01 19.02 27.51
N ASN A 63 -19.80 19.26 27.94
CA ASN A 63 -19.40 20.26 28.93
C ASN A 63 -17.97 20.76 28.65
N ASP A 64 -17.44 21.65 29.50
CA ASP A 64 -16.11 22.23 29.33
C ASP A 64 -14.97 21.25 29.61
N GLU A 65 -15.26 20.12 30.25
CA GLU A 65 -14.25 19.15 30.69
C GLU A 65 -14.05 17.98 29.71
N VAL A 66 -15.05 17.67 28.87
CA VAL A 66 -15.02 16.48 28.00
C VAL A 66 -15.32 16.88 26.56
N ARG A 67 -14.49 16.40 25.65
CA ARG A 67 -14.71 16.49 24.20
C ARG A 67 -14.56 15.11 23.57
N LEU A 68 -15.55 14.70 22.81
CA LEU A 68 -15.54 13.49 21.98
C LEU A 68 -15.30 13.89 20.52
N ARG A 69 -14.51 13.09 19.81
CA ARG A 69 -14.23 13.28 18.39
C ARG A 69 -14.41 11.96 17.66
N PHE A 70 -15.05 12.02 16.53
CA PHE A 70 -15.13 10.92 15.58
C PHE A 70 -14.81 11.46 14.18
N ASN A 71 -14.02 10.73 13.41
CA ASN A 71 -13.77 11.06 12.03
C ASN A 71 -13.60 9.79 11.21
N GLN A 72 -14.15 9.81 10.01
CA GLN A 72 -13.91 8.82 8.96
C GLN A 72 -13.44 9.56 7.71
N SER A 73 -12.41 9.02 7.06
CA SER A 73 -11.86 9.62 5.85
C SER A 73 -11.36 8.56 4.89
N VAL A 74 -11.48 8.87 3.60
CA VAL A 74 -10.81 8.16 2.51
C VAL A 74 -9.83 9.13 1.88
N ALA A 75 -8.58 8.71 1.78
CA ALA A 75 -7.50 9.45 1.15
C ALA A 75 -6.80 8.57 0.11
N ILE A 76 -6.15 9.19 -0.86
CA ILE A 76 -5.41 8.47 -1.89
C ILE A 76 -3.97 8.94 -1.94
N ARG A 77 -3.10 8.06 -2.47
CA ARG A 77 -1.76 8.41 -2.93
C ARG A 77 -1.63 8.02 -4.40
N ALA A 78 -1.56 9.01 -5.28
CA ALA A 78 -1.29 8.76 -6.69
C ALA A 78 0.14 8.21 -6.88
N PRO A 79 0.35 7.28 -7.84
CA PRO A 79 1.69 6.85 -8.22
C PRO A 79 2.49 8.05 -8.75
N ASN A 80 3.75 8.14 -8.38
CA ASN A 80 4.62 9.20 -8.89
C ASN A 80 5.24 8.81 -10.25
N VAL A 81 5.89 9.76 -10.90
CA VAL A 81 6.53 9.55 -12.22
C VAL A 81 7.55 8.43 -12.23
N PHE A 82 8.26 8.19 -11.11
CA PHE A 82 9.21 7.07 -11.01
C PHE A 82 8.49 5.73 -10.89
N ASP A 83 7.40 5.68 -10.11
CA ASP A 83 6.59 4.46 -9.99
C ASP A 83 6.05 4.02 -11.35
N LEU A 84 5.69 4.99 -12.21
CA LEU A 84 5.08 4.76 -13.51
C LEU A 84 6.12 4.53 -14.65
N TYR A 85 7.17 5.35 -14.70
CA TYR A 85 7.96 5.51 -15.93
C TYR A 85 9.47 5.34 -15.74
N VAL A 86 9.97 4.90 -14.59
CA VAL A 86 11.39 4.58 -14.47
C VAL A 86 11.74 3.48 -15.48
N GLY A 87 12.87 3.66 -16.17
CA GLY A 87 13.32 2.70 -17.17
C GLY A 87 13.59 1.31 -16.57
N ILE A 88 13.43 0.28 -17.40
CA ILE A 88 13.79 -1.10 -17.01
C ILE A 88 15.26 -1.16 -16.65
N ASN A 89 15.57 -1.71 -15.49
CA ASN A 89 16.91 -1.90 -14.96
C ASN A 89 17.10 -3.37 -14.60
N THR A 90 18.28 -3.90 -14.90
CA THR A 90 18.66 -5.25 -14.47
C THR A 90 19.71 -5.13 -13.38
N GLY A 91 19.42 -5.65 -12.22
CA GLY A 91 20.32 -5.79 -11.08
C GLY A 91 20.58 -7.25 -10.74
N LEU A 92 21.42 -7.47 -9.75
CA LEU A 92 21.64 -8.77 -9.14
C LEU A 92 21.08 -8.76 -7.72
N PHE A 93 20.48 -9.86 -7.32
CA PHE A 93 20.06 -10.06 -5.93
C PHE A 93 20.38 -11.47 -5.46
N GLU A 94 20.45 -11.64 -4.15
CA GLU A 94 20.66 -12.93 -3.51
C GLU A 94 19.36 -13.42 -2.91
N LEU A 95 19.04 -14.69 -3.13
CA LEU A 95 17.97 -15.37 -2.43
C LEU A 95 18.46 -15.84 -1.05
N ALA A 96 17.53 -16.02 -0.11
CA ALA A 96 17.86 -16.62 1.18
C ALA A 96 18.50 -17.99 0.98
N PRO A 97 19.61 -18.30 1.67
CA PRO A 97 20.39 -19.49 1.42
C PRO A 97 19.60 -20.78 1.70
N VAL A 98 19.23 -21.44 0.61
CA VAL A 98 18.62 -22.77 0.59
C VAL A 98 19.42 -23.57 -0.41
N ASN A 99 19.77 -24.83 -0.12
CA ASN A 99 20.56 -25.71 -1.00
C ASN A 99 21.92 -25.11 -1.48
N GLY A 100 22.41 -24.07 -0.81
CA GLY A 100 23.72 -23.48 -1.11
C GLY A 100 23.73 -22.31 -2.08
N ASP A 101 22.68 -22.12 -2.89
CA ASP A 101 22.57 -21.03 -3.87
C ASP A 101 21.32 -20.15 -3.72
N GLY A 102 20.40 -20.55 -2.85
CA GLY A 102 19.14 -19.82 -2.60
C GLY A 102 17.97 -20.23 -3.50
N ASP A 103 18.16 -20.99 -4.58
CA ASP A 103 17.04 -21.55 -5.36
C ASP A 103 16.55 -22.87 -4.74
N PRO A 104 15.31 -22.91 -4.19
CA PRO A 104 14.75 -24.13 -3.59
C PRO A 104 14.59 -25.29 -4.58
N CYS A 105 14.66 -25.04 -5.89
CA CYS A 105 14.51 -26.01 -6.94
C CYS A 105 15.84 -26.52 -7.51
N SER A 106 16.98 -26.00 -7.02
CA SER A 106 18.30 -26.34 -7.52
C SER A 106 18.87 -27.61 -6.90
N GLY A 107 19.87 -28.17 -7.56
CA GLY A 107 20.64 -29.31 -7.11
C GLY A 107 19.93 -30.67 -7.26
N PRO A 108 20.64 -31.76 -6.91
CA PRO A 108 20.12 -33.13 -7.03
C PRO A 108 19.07 -33.48 -5.97
N THR A 109 18.99 -32.69 -4.90
CA THR A 109 18.00 -32.86 -3.82
C THR A 109 17.35 -31.53 -3.51
N PRO A 110 16.40 -31.05 -4.37
CA PRO A 110 15.73 -29.77 -4.18
C PRO A 110 15.01 -29.68 -2.84
N ALA A 111 15.01 -28.48 -2.21
CA ALA A 111 14.28 -28.24 -0.96
C ALA A 111 12.77 -28.14 -1.19
N ALA A 112 12.34 -27.63 -2.34
CA ALA A 112 10.94 -27.59 -2.75
C ALA A 112 10.56 -28.87 -3.50
N THR A 113 9.29 -29.25 -3.42
CA THR A 113 8.75 -30.40 -4.14
C THR A 113 8.67 -30.14 -5.63
N GLN A 114 8.59 -31.22 -6.43
CA GLN A 114 8.44 -31.11 -7.89
C GLN A 114 7.21 -30.29 -8.29
N ALA A 115 6.09 -30.42 -7.57
CA ALA A 115 4.88 -29.66 -7.83
C ALA A 115 5.07 -28.16 -7.56
N GLN A 116 5.76 -27.81 -6.48
CA GLN A 116 6.09 -26.41 -6.16
C GLN A 116 7.04 -25.82 -7.21
N CYS A 117 8.07 -26.56 -7.61
CA CYS A 117 8.99 -26.11 -8.65
C CYS A 117 8.30 -25.95 -10.01
N ALA A 118 7.31 -26.79 -10.32
CA ALA A 118 6.50 -26.62 -11.53
C ALA A 118 5.73 -25.30 -11.56
N ASN A 119 5.29 -24.77 -10.40
CA ASN A 119 4.66 -23.45 -10.29
C ASN A 119 5.58 -22.34 -10.80
N THR A 120 6.91 -22.47 -10.61
CA THR A 120 7.91 -21.49 -11.09
C THR A 120 8.28 -21.69 -12.57
N GLY A 121 7.57 -22.53 -13.31
CA GLY A 121 7.84 -22.82 -14.71
C GLY A 121 8.91 -23.90 -14.95
N LEU A 122 9.42 -24.59 -13.91
CA LEU A 122 10.40 -25.64 -14.06
C LEU A 122 9.77 -26.89 -14.68
N PRO A 123 10.26 -27.38 -15.86
CA PRO A 123 9.80 -28.63 -16.43
C PRO A 123 10.08 -29.83 -15.52
N ALA A 124 9.14 -30.76 -15.44
CA ALA A 124 9.27 -31.97 -14.61
C ALA A 124 10.56 -32.78 -14.91
N ALA A 125 11.01 -32.78 -16.14
CA ALA A 125 12.23 -33.48 -16.58
C ALA A 125 13.54 -32.84 -16.03
N GLN A 126 13.49 -31.58 -15.63
CA GLN A 126 14.64 -30.85 -15.08
C GLN A 126 14.68 -30.88 -13.55
N TYR A 127 13.62 -31.35 -12.89
CA TYR A 127 13.62 -31.45 -11.43
C TYR A 127 14.74 -32.37 -10.93
N GLY A 128 15.56 -31.86 -10.02
CA GLY A 128 16.73 -32.56 -9.49
C GLY A 128 17.99 -32.45 -10.37
N SER A 129 17.94 -31.68 -11.47
CA SER A 129 19.08 -31.47 -12.37
C SER A 129 19.42 -29.99 -12.64
N VAL A 130 18.69 -29.05 -12.01
CA VAL A 130 18.97 -27.61 -12.12
C VAL A 130 20.32 -27.33 -11.47
N SER A 131 21.23 -26.74 -12.24
CA SER A 131 22.54 -26.35 -11.71
C SER A 131 22.42 -25.19 -10.75
N PRO A 132 23.10 -25.24 -9.59
CA PRO A 132 23.16 -24.10 -8.68
C PRO A 132 23.74 -22.86 -9.36
N ALA A 133 23.24 -21.68 -9.01
CA ALA A 133 23.80 -20.42 -9.47
C ALA A 133 25.24 -20.25 -8.96
N ALA A 134 26.20 -20.06 -9.87
CA ALA A 134 27.64 -20.10 -9.55
C ALA A 134 28.07 -19.07 -8.49
N ALA A 135 27.36 -17.94 -8.39
CA ALA A 135 27.64 -16.87 -7.43
C ALA A 135 26.52 -16.72 -6.37
N GLY A 136 25.51 -17.60 -6.35
CA GLY A 136 24.32 -17.44 -5.53
C GLY A 136 23.51 -16.19 -5.87
N GLN A 137 23.72 -15.62 -7.06
CA GLN A 137 23.08 -14.38 -7.51
C GLN A 137 22.16 -14.64 -8.69
N PHE A 138 21.04 -13.91 -8.68
CA PHE A 138 19.99 -14.01 -9.69
C PHE A 138 19.73 -12.63 -10.30
N ASN A 139 19.29 -12.61 -11.55
CA ASN A 139 18.90 -11.38 -12.21
C ASN A 139 17.59 -10.87 -11.62
N LEU A 140 17.57 -9.60 -11.25
CA LEU A 140 16.38 -8.85 -10.82
C LEU A 140 16.09 -7.79 -11.88
N ILE A 141 14.95 -7.91 -12.53
CA ILE A 141 14.46 -6.89 -13.47
C ILE A 141 13.46 -6.00 -12.71
N THR A 142 13.74 -4.71 -12.70
CA THR A 142 12.86 -3.69 -12.09
C THR A 142 12.57 -2.61 -13.10
N GLY A 143 11.41 -1.97 -12.98
CA GLY A 143 11.02 -0.87 -13.85
C GLY A 143 9.74 -0.23 -13.35
N GLY A 144 9.35 0.90 -13.93
CA GLY A 144 8.06 1.52 -13.69
C GLY A 144 6.93 0.69 -14.29
N ASN A 145 5.74 0.85 -13.69
CA ASN A 145 4.52 0.23 -14.21
C ASN A 145 3.49 1.31 -14.55
N PRO A 146 3.27 1.62 -15.83
CA PRO A 146 2.32 2.66 -16.23
C PRO A 146 0.84 2.33 -15.94
N ASN A 147 0.55 1.10 -15.54
CA ASN A 147 -0.82 0.65 -15.21
C ASN A 147 -1.12 0.69 -13.70
N LEU A 148 -0.27 1.31 -12.88
CA LEU A 148 -0.57 1.49 -11.46
C LEU A 148 -1.79 2.39 -11.29
N VAL A 149 -2.63 2.03 -10.33
CA VAL A 149 -3.74 2.85 -9.84
C VAL A 149 -3.32 3.58 -8.55
N ALA A 150 -4.14 4.51 -8.10
CA ALA A 150 -3.90 5.17 -6.81
C ALA A 150 -4.04 4.17 -5.65
N GLU A 151 -3.14 4.28 -4.68
CA GLU A 151 -3.27 3.64 -3.37
C GLU A 151 -4.37 4.34 -2.59
N GLU A 152 -5.27 3.59 -1.96
CA GLU A 152 -6.36 4.13 -1.17
C GLU A 152 -6.17 3.79 0.31
N SER A 153 -6.44 4.77 1.19
CA SER A 153 -6.41 4.63 2.64
C SER A 153 -7.76 5.00 3.23
N GLU A 154 -8.43 4.04 3.85
CA GLU A 154 -9.59 4.29 4.69
C GLU A 154 -9.16 4.41 6.15
N THR A 155 -9.56 5.50 6.81
CA THR A 155 -9.18 5.78 8.19
C THR A 155 -10.42 6.08 9.03
N THR A 156 -10.58 5.37 10.14
CA THR A 156 -11.57 5.64 11.17
C THR A 156 -10.88 6.02 12.48
N THR A 157 -11.25 7.15 13.05
CA THR A 157 -10.72 7.59 14.36
C THR A 157 -11.81 7.92 15.34
N PHE A 158 -11.55 7.61 16.61
CA PHE A 158 -12.39 8.02 17.74
C PHE A 158 -11.50 8.53 18.87
N GLY A 159 -11.77 9.72 19.37
CA GLY A 159 -10.96 10.35 20.41
C GLY A 159 -11.78 10.94 21.55
N VAL A 160 -11.21 10.93 22.72
CA VAL A 160 -11.72 11.56 23.95
C VAL A 160 -10.65 12.48 24.49
N VAL A 161 -11.03 13.74 24.76
CA VAL A 161 -10.18 14.69 25.47
C VAL A 161 -10.88 15.06 26.79
N ILE A 162 -10.14 14.98 27.89
CA ILE A 162 -10.60 15.29 29.23
C ILE A 162 -9.71 16.37 29.82
N THR A 163 -10.32 17.48 30.23
CA THR A 163 -9.67 18.62 30.88
C THR A 163 -10.34 18.91 32.22
N PRO A 164 -10.02 18.12 33.26
CA PRO A 164 -10.76 18.24 34.55
C PRO A 164 -10.48 19.57 35.21
N SER A 165 -11.52 20.30 35.58
CA SER A 165 -11.45 21.60 36.28
C SER A 165 -10.79 21.52 37.66
N MET A 166 -10.80 20.33 38.26
CA MET A 166 -10.21 20.08 39.60
C MET A 166 -8.67 20.12 39.59
N ILE A 167 -8.02 19.93 38.45
CA ILE A 167 -6.56 19.90 38.32
C ILE A 167 -6.14 20.90 37.25
N GLU A 168 -5.56 22.02 37.65
CA GLU A 168 -5.13 23.06 36.73
C GLU A 168 -4.05 22.51 35.74
N ASN A 169 -4.19 22.89 34.49
CA ASN A 169 -3.26 22.56 33.41
C ASN A 169 -3.13 21.05 33.08
N LEU A 170 -4.08 20.20 33.53
CA LEU A 170 -4.14 18.81 33.10
C LEU A 170 -5.02 18.65 31.87
N SER A 171 -4.51 18.01 30.84
CA SER A 171 -5.26 17.54 29.68
C SER A 171 -4.88 16.08 29.38
N ILE A 172 -5.86 15.22 29.22
CA ILE A 172 -5.69 13.81 28.86
C ILE A 172 -6.39 13.58 27.54
N ALA A 173 -5.69 13.03 26.56
CA ALA A 173 -6.26 12.61 25.29
C ALA A 173 -6.06 11.10 25.11
N ILE A 174 -7.11 10.42 24.66
CA ILE A 174 -7.10 9.00 24.31
C ILE A 174 -7.73 8.91 22.93
N ASP A 175 -6.96 8.39 21.97
CA ASP A 175 -7.40 8.23 20.60
C ASP A 175 -7.26 6.76 20.16
N TYR A 176 -8.31 6.22 19.56
CA TYR A 176 -8.34 4.99 18.81
C TYR A 176 -8.30 5.33 17.32
N PHE A 177 -7.54 4.56 16.55
CA PHE A 177 -7.53 4.66 15.10
C PHE A 177 -7.50 3.27 14.46
N ASP A 178 -8.11 3.18 13.31
CA ASP A 178 -8.08 2.03 12.41
C ASP A 178 -7.79 2.55 11.00
N ILE A 179 -6.76 2.00 10.36
CA ILE A 179 -6.28 2.45 9.05
C ILE A 179 -6.10 1.21 8.18
N GLU A 180 -6.86 1.15 7.09
CA GLU A 180 -6.71 0.14 6.06
C GLU A 180 -6.15 0.79 4.79
N ILE A 181 -5.14 0.16 4.19
CA ILE A 181 -4.53 0.62 2.95
C ILE A 181 -4.70 -0.49 1.92
N THR A 182 -5.30 -0.15 0.78
CA THR A 182 -5.48 -1.03 -0.37
C THR A 182 -4.66 -0.52 -1.56
N ASP A 183 -4.37 -1.41 -2.50
CA ASP A 183 -3.59 -1.12 -3.71
C ASP A 183 -2.23 -0.44 -3.43
N ALA A 184 -1.60 -0.79 -2.29
CA ALA A 184 -0.36 -0.20 -1.84
C ALA A 184 0.74 -0.28 -2.92
N ILE A 185 1.25 0.88 -3.34
CA ILE A 185 2.29 0.97 -4.36
C ILE A 185 3.64 0.65 -3.74
N GLY A 186 4.26 -0.42 -4.21
CA GLY A 186 5.55 -0.86 -3.71
C GLY A 186 6.20 -1.89 -4.61
N VAL A 187 7.44 -2.22 -4.32
CA VAL A 187 8.17 -3.30 -5.01
C VAL A 187 8.01 -4.58 -4.21
N VAL A 188 7.49 -5.63 -4.85
CA VAL A 188 7.47 -6.97 -4.25
C VAL A 188 8.90 -7.55 -4.33
N PRO A 189 9.56 -7.87 -3.20
CA PRO A 189 10.89 -8.45 -3.22
C PRO A 189 10.91 -9.78 -4.00
N GLY A 190 11.99 -10.05 -4.73
CA GLY A 190 12.14 -11.29 -5.51
C GLY A 190 12.01 -12.55 -4.66
N GLN A 191 12.51 -12.54 -3.41
CA GLN A 191 12.32 -13.63 -2.45
C GLN A 191 10.83 -13.87 -2.16
N THR A 192 10.07 -12.81 -1.88
CA THR A 192 8.63 -12.93 -1.61
C THR A 192 7.87 -13.48 -2.81
N SER A 193 8.21 -13.03 -4.03
CA SER A 193 7.62 -13.57 -5.27
C SER A 193 7.90 -15.06 -5.41
N LEU A 194 9.13 -15.49 -5.15
CA LEU A 194 9.51 -16.91 -5.22
C LEU A 194 8.76 -17.75 -4.18
N ASP A 195 8.78 -17.31 -2.92
CA ASP A 195 8.16 -18.06 -1.81
C ASP A 195 6.64 -18.21 -2.03
N ARG A 196 5.97 -17.13 -2.41
CA ARG A 196 4.53 -17.15 -2.69
C ARG A 196 4.18 -17.98 -3.91
N CYS A 197 4.99 -17.90 -4.97
CA CYS A 197 4.79 -18.75 -6.14
C CYS A 197 4.91 -20.23 -5.78
N LEU A 198 5.94 -20.62 -5.03
CA LEU A 198 6.14 -22.01 -4.60
C LEU A 198 4.97 -22.51 -3.75
N GLU A 199 4.48 -21.67 -2.83
CA GLU A 199 3.40 -22.03 -1.90
C GLU A 199 2.03 -22.13 -2.58
N THR A 200 1.68 -21.15 -3.42
CA THR A 200 0.31 -20.95 -3.90
C THR A 200 0.10 -21.27 -5.37
N GLY A 201 1.16 -21.15 -6.19
CA GLY A 201 1.02 -21.20 -7.65
C GLY A 201 0.27 -20.00 -8.24
N ASP A 202 0.10 -18.91 -7.46
CA ASP A 202 -0.64 -17.73 -7.91
C ASP A 202 0.10 -17.03 -9.06
N PRO A 203 -0.56 -16.82 -10.22
CA PRO A 203 0.02 -16.16 -11.37
C PRO A 203 0.57 -14.75 -11.08
N ALA A 204 0.02 -14.04 -10.09
CA ALA A 204 0.50 -12.71 -9.68
C ALA A 204 1.96 -12.73 -9.21
N PHE A 205 2.39 -13.82 -8.57
CA PHE A 205 3.76 -14.02 -8.13
C PHE A 205 4.58 -14.84 -9.13
N CYS A 206 3.99 -15.93 -9.65
CA CYS A 206 4.69 -16.83 -10.57
C CYS A 206 5.03 -16.18 -11.91
N GLY A 207 4.18 -15.27 -12.39
CA GLY A 207 4.45 -14.52 -13.64
C GLY A 207 5.69 -13.63 -13.59
N ASN A 208 6.22 -13.36 -12.39
CA ASN A 208 7.43 -12.57 -12.20
C ASN A 208 8.72 -13.44 -12.18
N ILE A 209 8.58 -14.75 -12.31
CA ILE A 209 9.71 -15.68 -12.28
C ILE A 209 9.98 -16.21 -13.69
N ASN A 210 11.18 -15.98 -14.19
CA ASN A 210 11.66 -16.54 -15.44
C ASN A 210 12.81 -17.50 -15.15
N ARG A 211 12.72 -18.72 -15.67
CA ARG A 211 13.82 -19.70 -15.63
C ARG A 211 14.40 -19.81 -17.00
N ASP A 212 15.71 -19.58 -17.09
CA ASP A 212 16.45 -19.86 -18.30
C ASP A 212 16.49 -21.39 -18.54
N ALA A 213 16.29 -21.79 -19.80
CA ALA A 213 16.21 -23.20 -20.20
C ALA A 213 17.58 -23.86 -20.30
#